data_0c2b97910a80c4b89104ba01e22cf768
#
_entry.id   0c2b97910a80c4b89104ba01e22cf768
#
_cell.length_a   1.000
_cell.length_b   1.000
_cell.length_c   1.000
_cell.angle_alpha   90.00
_cell.angle_beta   90.00
_cell.angle_gamma   90.00
#
_symmetry.space_group_name_H-M   'P 1'
#
loop_
_entity.id
_entity.type
_entity.pdbx_description
1 polymer ?
#
loop_
_entity_poly.entity_id
_entity_poly.type
_entity_poly.pdbx_seq_one_letter_code
_entity_poly.pdbx_strand_id
1 'polypeptide(L)'
;MPEIGFNDLPPAEKAYWATQVTWTSAALFSDASHYEPWNHNIPCSYIFQTLDNALPYTLQQAMAQQLTSTTSIAAGHCGFLSMPIRLIGALKQVLDD
;
A
#
# COMPACT_ATOMS: atom_id res chain seq x y z
N MET A 1 10.15 8.59 -9.38
CA MET A 1 10.35 7.47 -10.31
C MET A 1 9.05 6.75 -10.59
N PRO A 2 8.49 6.96 -11.78
CA PRO A 2 7.15 6.46 -12.10
C PRO A 2 7.03 4.93 -12.07
N GLU A 3 8.13 4.23 -12.37
CA GLU A 3 8.14 2.76 -12.43
C GLU A 3 8.11 2.12 -11.03
N ILE A 4 8.36 2.90 -9.99
CA ILE A 4 8.30 2.41 -8.61
C ILE A 4 6.94 2.70 -8.00
N GLY A 5 6.51 3.97 -8.02
CA GLY A 5 5.26 4.38 -7.38
C GLY A 5 4.01 4.20 -8.23
N PHE A 6 4.14 4.25 -9.56
CA PHE A 6 3.02 4.24 -10.49
C PHE A 6 3.15 3.16 -11.57
N ASN A 7 3.78 2.05 -11.23
CA ASN A 7 4.21 1.03 -12.21
C ASN A 7 3.08 0.40 -13.01
N ASP A 8 1.87 0.31 -12.46
CA ASP A 8 0.74 -0.34 -13.14
C ASP A 8 -0.29 0.64 -13.70
N LEU A 9 0.05 1.93 -13.79
CA LEU A 9 -0.80 2.93 -14.46
C LEU A 9 -0.52 2.97 -15.97
N PRO A 10 -1.52 3.37 -16.78
CA PRO A 10 -1.27 3.65 -18.20
C PRO A 10 -0.19 4.73 -18.36
N PRO A 11 0.57 4.73 -19.48
CA PRO A 11 1.70 5.66 -19.63
C PRO A 11 1.36 7.14 -19.43
N ALA A 12 0.22 7.60 -19.93
CA ALA A 12 -0.18 9.00 -19.80
C ALA A 12 -0.44 9.38 -18.34
N GLU A 13 -1.11 8.51 -17.58
CA GLU A 13 -1.37 8.74 -16.15
C GLU A 13 -0.11 8.64 -15.35
N LYS A 14 0.75 7.69 -15.66
CA LYS A 14 2.06 7.55 -15.02
C LYS A 14 2.87 8.84 -15.17
N ALA A 15 2.93 9.40 -16.37
CA ALA A 15 3.63 10.65 -16.64
C ALA A 15 3.01 11.81 -15.86
N TYR A 16 1.67 11.90 -15.85
CA TYR A 16 0.96 12.96 -15.13
C TYR A 16 1.29 12.92 -13.64
N TRP A 17 1.12 11.77 -12.99
CA TRP A 17 1.33 11.67 -11.55
C TRP A 17 2.80 11.85 -11.16
N ALA A 18 3.74 11.50 -12.04
CA ALA A 18 5.15 11.77 -11.82
C ALA A 18 5.45 13.27 -11.67
N THR A 19 4.66 14.13 -12.35
CA THR A 19 4.81 15.58 -12.24
C THR A 19 4.22 16.16 -10.96
N GLN A 20 3.38 15.40 -10.27
CA GLN A 20 2.71 15.85 -9.05
C GLN A 20 3.48 15.51 -7.78
N VAL A 21 4.53 14.71 -7.88
CA VAL A 21 5.36 14.32 -6.73
C VAL A 21 6.12 15.52 -6.21
N THR A 22 6.12 15.70 -4.90
CA THR A 22 6.84 16.80 -4.24
C THR A 22 7.79 16.22 -3.18
N TRP A 23 8.52 17.10 -2.51
CA TRP A 23 9.44 16.68 -1.46
C TRP A 23 8.69 16.19 -0.22
N THR A 24 9.37 15.39 0.58
CA THR A 24 8.90 14.99 1.90
C THR A 24 10.05 15.06 2.90
N SER A 25 9.74 15.12 4.19
CA SER A 25 10.76 15.21 5.22
C SER A 25 11.57 13.91 5.31
N ALA A 26 12.89 14.02 5.43
CA ALA A 26 13.76 12.87 5.64
C ALA A 26 13.47 12.18 6.99
N ALA A 27 12.94 12.91 7.97
CA ALA A 27 12.58 12.35 9.25
C ALA A 27 11.51 11.26 9.14
N LEU A 28 10.67 11.30 8.10
CA LEU A 28 9.68 10.26 7.84
C LEU A 28 10.34 8.89 7.70
N PHE A 29 11.56 8.85 7.19
CA PHE A 29 12.27 7.59 6.94
C PHE A 29 13.27 7.22 8.05
N SER A 30 13.64 8.18 8.91
CA SER A 30 14.66 7.94 9.94
C SER A 30 14.09 7.82 11.34
N ASP A 31 12.94 8.44 11.62
CA ASP A 31 12.34 8.39 12.94
C ASP A 31 11.57 7.08 13.13
N ALA A 32 11.70 6.48 14.30
CA ALA A 32 10.99 5.25 14.62
C ALA A 32 9.57 5.54 15.09
N SER A 33 8.64 4.63 14.74
CA SER A 33 7.30 4.65 15.29
C SER A 33 7.34 4.14 16.74
N HIS A 34 6.57 4.78 17.62
CA HIS A 34 6.50 4.40 19.03
C HIS A 34 5.17 3.75 19.40
N TYR A 35 4.33 3.44 18.43
CA TYR A 35 3.04 2.81 18.68
C TYR A 35 2.72 1.79 17.60
N GLU A 36 2.34 0.61 18.03
CA GLU A 36 1.99 -0.51 17.15
C GLU A 36 0.61 -1.02 17.55
N PRO A 37 -0.45 -0.67 16.79
CA PRO A 37 -1.83 -1.00 17.20
C PRO A 37 -2.07 -2.50 17.39
N TRP A 38 -1.39 -3.35 16.61
CA TRP A 38 -1.54 -4.80 16.73
C TRP A 38 -1.03 -5.36 18.06
N ASN A 39 -0.22 -4.60 18.81
CA ASN A 39 0.25 -4.97 20.14
C ASN A 39 -0.68 -4.47 21.26
N HIS A 40 -1.80 -3.83 20.91
CA HIS A 40 -2.73 -3.22 21.85
C HIS A 40 -4.16 -3.75 21.70
N ASN A 41 -4.31 -4.98 21.20
CA ASN A 41 -5.60 -5.64 20.99
C ASN A 41 -6.53 -4.90 20.01
N ILE A 42 -5.94 -4.15 19.07
CA ILE A 42 -6.69 -3.51 18.01
C ILE A 42 -6.67 -4.41 16.78
N PRO A 43 -7.84 -4.85 16.26
CA PRO A 43 -7.86 -5.65 15.05
C PRO A 43 -7.27 -4.86 13.89
N CYS A 44 -6.29 -5.44 13.21
CA CYS A 44 -5.60 -4.81 12.08
C CYS A 44 -5.66 -5.73 10.88
N SER A 45 -5.80 -5.15 9.69
CA SER A 45 -5.85 -5.89 8.45
C SER A 45 -4.88 -5.32 7.44
N TYR A 46 -4.46 -6.14 6.49
CA TYR A 46 -3.56 -5.71 5.43
C TYR A 46 -4.17 -6.08 4.08
N ILE A 47 -4.14 -5.12 3.15
CA ILE A 47 -4.50 -5.37 1.76
C ILE A 47 -3.21 -5.42 0.97
N PHE A 48 -2.79 -6.62 0.59
CA PHE A 48 -1.59 -6.79 -0.23
C PHE A 48 -1.80 -6.20 -1.61
N GLN A 49 -0.81 -5.47 -2.08
CA GLN A 49 -0.72 -5.02 -3.46
C GLN A 49 0.40 -5.80 -4.13
N THR A 50 0.02 -6.85 -4.84
CA THR A 50 0.96 -7.90 -5.27
C THR A 50 1.92 -7.45 -6.36
N LEU A 51 1.62 -6.36 -7.08
CA LEU A 51 2.44 -5.80 -8.14
C LEU A 51 3.23 -4.57 -7.71
N ASP A 52 3.30 -4.31 -6.41
CA ASP A 52 3.96 -3.14 -5.86
C ASP A 52 5.48 -3.23 -6.03
N ASN A 53 6.06 -2.24 -6.72
CA ASN A 53 7.52 -2.15 -6.94
C ASN A 53 8.21 -1.31 -5.86
N ALA A 54 7.47 -0.52 -5.09
CA ALA A 54 8.05 0.27 -4.01
C ALA A 54 8.20 -0.56 -2.73
N LEU A 55 7.16 -1.36 -2.43
CA LEU A 55 7.15 -2.24 -1.27
C LEU A 55 6.86 -3.66 -1.77
N PRO A 56 7.89 -4.48 -2.02
CA PRO A 56 7.70 -5.81 -2.62
C PRO A 56 6.73 -6.68 -1.81
N TYR A 57 6.02 -7.56 -2.50
CA TYR A 57 5.02 -8.43 -1.89
C TYR A 57 5.58 -9.25 -0.72
N THR A 58 6.79 -9.78 -0.87
CA THR A 58 7.44 -10.55 0.19
C THR A 58 7.63 -9.73 1.47
N LEU A 59 7.97 -8.45 1.34
CA LEU A 59 8.10 -7.56 2.49
C LEU A 59 6.74 -7.24 3.10
N GLN A 60 5.72 -7.04 2.28
CA GLN A 60 4.35 -6.85 2.76
C GLN A 60 3.90 -8.06 3.58
N GLN A 61 4.19 -9.28 3.10
CA GLN A 61 3.85 -10.51 3.80
C GLN A 61 4.53 -10.60 5.16
N ALA A 62 5.81 -10.20 5.23
CA ALA A 62 6.54 -10.19 6.50
C ALA A 62 5.92 -9.19 7.48
N MET A 63 5.55 -8.01 7.02
CA MET A 63 4.93 -6.99 7.85
C MET A 63 3.54 -7.39 8.35
N ALA A 64 2.81 -8.17 7.57
CA ALA A 64 1.44 -8.56 7.88
C ALA A 64 1.33 -9.75 8.82
N GLN A 65 2.43 -10.41 9.20
CA GLN A 65 2.40 -11.61 10.03
C GLN A 65 1.71 -11.41 11.38
N GLN A 66 1.74 -10.19 11.90
CA GLN A 66 1.17 -9.87 13.21
C GLN A 66 -0.27 -9.38 13.14
N LEU A 67 -0.84 -9.31 11.92
CA LEU A 67 -2.15 -8.72 11.73
C LEU A 67 -3.27 -9.76 11.77
N THR A 68 -4.49 -9.29 12.01
CA THR A 68 -5.66 -10.15 12.23
C THR A 68 -6.13 -10.83 10.95
N SER A 69 -6.15 -10.12 9.84
CA SER A 69 -6.63 -10.63 8.56
C SER A 69 -5.91 -9.98 7.39
N THR A 70 -5.91 -10.65 6.26
CA THR A 70 -5.30 -10.13 5.04
C THR A 70 -6.17 -10.42 3.83
N THR A 71 -6.07 -9.59 2.82
CA THR A 71 -6.60 -9.84 1.49
C THR A 71 -5.62 -9.27 0.47
N SER A 72 -5.85 -9.48 -0.82
CA SER A 72 -4.91 -9.02 -1.84
C SER A 72 -5.61 -8.49 -3.07
N ILE A 73 -4.95 -7.54 -3.74
CA ILE A 73 -5.34 -7.04 -5.05
C ILE A 73 -4.12 -7.05 -5.96
N ALA A 74 -4.34 -7.27 -7.26
CA ALA A 74 -3.28 -7.23 -8.25
C ALA A 74 -3.05 -5.80 -8.71
N ALA A 75 -2.43 -5.00 -7.86
CA ALA A 75 -2.18 -3.57 -8.09
C ALA A 75 -0.75 -3.21 -7.67
N GLY A 76 -0.26 -2.09 -8.19
CA GLY A 76 1.01 -1.50 -7.79
C GLY A 76 0.86 -0.67 -6.52
N HIS A 77 1.87 0.15 -6.24
CA HIS A 77 1.95 0.92 -5.00
C HIS A 77 0.75 1.83 -4.78
N CYS A 78 0.27 2.48 -5.84
CA CYS A 78 -0.89 3.38 -5.77
C CYS A 78 -2.14 2.69 -6.33
N GLY A 79 -2.58 1.63 -5.67
CA GLY A 79 -3.74 0.85 -6.07
C GLY A 79 -5.04 1.67 -6.13
N PHE A 80 -5.13 2.74 -5.36
CA PHE A 80 -6.27 3.65 -5.39
C PHE A 80 -6.36 4.42 -6.73
N LEU A 81 -5.27 4.50 -7.49
CA LEU A 81 -5.26 5.11 -8.82
C LEU A 81 -5.48 4.06 -9.92
N SER A 82 -4.80 2.91 -9.81
CA SER A 82 -4.83 1.89 -10.88
C SER A 82 -6.02 0.94 -10.77
N MET A 83 -6.43 0.60 -9.55
CA MET A 83 -7.47 -0.41 -9.30
C MET A 83 -8.47 0.07 -8.23
N PRO A 84 -9.13 1.23 -8.42
CA PRO A 84 -10.00 1.79 -7.37
C PRO A 84 -11.17 0.89 -7.01
N ILE A 85 -11.78 0.23 -7.97
CA ILE A 85 -12.95 -0.64 -7.71
C ILE A 85 -12.54 -1.88 -6.93
N ARG A 86 -11.40 -2.47 -7.30
CA ARG A 86 -10.88 -3.65 -6.58
C ARG A 86 -10.46 -3.29 -5.16
N LEU A 87 -9.88 -2.11 -4.99
CA LEU A 87 -9.50 -1.63 -3.66
C LEU A 87 -10.73 -1.42 -2.78
N ILE A 88 -11.80 -0.85 -3.32
CA ILE A 88 -13.07 -0.69 -2.61
C ILE A 88 -13.61 -2.06 -2.17
N GLY A 89 -13.57 -3.05 -3.06
CA GLY A 89 -14.00 -4.41 -2.74
C GLY A 89 -13.19 -5.04 -1.61
N ALA A 90 -11.87 -4.85 -1.64
CA ALA A 90 -10.98 -5.35 -0.60
C ALA A 90 -11.23 -4.66 0.74
N LEU A 91 -11.46 -3.34 0.73
CA LEU A 91 -11.79 -2.58 1.94
C LEU A 91 -13.10 -3.09 2.56
N LYS A 92 -14.12 -3.33 1.76
CA LYS A 92 -15.38 -3.89 2.25
C LYS A 92 -15.16 -5.26 2.88
N GLN A 93 -14.35 -6.09 2.27
CA GLN A 93 -14.05 -7.42 2.79
C GLN A 93 -13.39 -7.36 4.17
N VAL A 94 -12.38 -6.52 4.35
CA VAL A 94 -11.70 -6.42 5.65
C VAL A 94 -12.56 -5.76 6.72
N LEU A 95 -13.46 -4.86 6.34
CA LEU A 95 -14.37 -4.22 7.28
C LEU A 95 -15.48 -5.15 7.75
N ASP A 96 -15.85 -6.13 6.94
CA ASP A 96 -16.89 -7.12 7.26
C ASP A 96 -16.34 -8.31 8.06
N ASP A 97 -15.03 -8.46 8.10
CA ASP A 97 -14.36 -9.48 8.91
C ASP A 97 -14.32 -9.08 10.41
#